data_a2d995221029caaab1b1d5debe01f16f
#
_entry.id   a2d995221029caaab1b1d5debe01f16f
#
_cell.length_a   1.000
_cell.length_b   1.000
_cell.length_c   1.000
_cell.angle_alpha   90.00
_cell.angle_beta   90.00
_cell.angle_gamma   90.00
#
_symmetry.space_group_name_H-M   'P 1'
#
loop_
_entity.id
_entity.type
_entity.pdbx_description
1 polymer ?
#
loop_
_entity_poly.entity_id
_entity_poly.type
_entity_poly.pdbx_seq_one_letter_code
_entity_poly.pdbx_strand_id
1 'polypeptide(L)'
;MGQFHLAIRDYDKALRLDPKFVLGYLIRGLALNELDQHMQAVENYDQAINLPPDFTHAFIGRALAHAVLGNDSEAQQDTDRAVELGANREQIDAGLAEITEQR
;
A
#
# COMPACT_ATOMS: atom_id res chain seq x y z
N MET A 1 -7.67 -14.80 -11.73
CA MET A 1 -8.11 -13.43 -12.02
C MET A 1 -9.16 -12.91 -11.06
N GLY A 2 -10.11 -13.72 -10.61
CA GLY A 2 -11.09 -13.29 -9.63
C GLY A 2 -10.58 -13.19 -8.19
N GLN A 3 -9.34 -13.63 -7.93
CA GLN A 3 -8.80 -13.71 -6.57
C GLN A 3 -8.73 -12.37 -5.86
N PHE A 4 -8.31 -11.32 -6.58
CA PHE A 4 -8.18 -9.99 -5.97
C PHE A 4 -9.55 -9.38 -5.68
N HIS A 5 -10.52 -9.57 -6.56
CA HIS A 5 -11.90 -9.11 -6.33
C HIS A 5 -12.55 -9.84 -5.16
N LEU A 6 -12.30 -11.15 -5.04
CA LEU A 6 -12.80 -11.93 -3.91
C LEU A 6 -12.16 -11.48 -2.60
N ALA A 7 -10.85 -11.22 -2.60
CA ALA A 7 -10.15 -10.72 -1.44
C ALA A 7 -10.73 -9.38 -0.99
N ILE A 8 -10.94 -8.46 -1.92
CA ILE A 8 -11.52 -7.14 -1.61
C ILE A 8 -12.90 -7.31 -0.98
N ARG A 9 -13.74 -8.16 -1.56
CA ARG A 9 -15.08 -8.40 -1.02
C ARG A 9 -15.05 -8.96 0.38
N ASP A 10 -14.16 -9.92 0.63
CA ASP A 10 -14.04 -10.56 1.93
C ASP A 10 -13.53 -9.58 2.98
N TYR A 11 -12.54 -8.75 2.63
CA TYR A 11 -12.01 -7.75 3.55
C TYR A 11 -12.96 -6.57 3.73
N ASP A 12 -13.81 -6.25 2.74
CA ASP A 12 -14.90 -5.28 2.93
C ASP A 12 -15.83 -5.73 4.07
N LYS A 13 -16.18 -7.01 4.08
CA LYS A 13 -17.02 -7.58 5.15
C LYS A 13 -16.29 -7.55 6.49
N ALA A 14 -15.03 -7.95 6.51
CA ALA A 14 -14.23 -7.97 7.74
C ALA A 14 -14.10 -6.56 8.33
N LEU A 15 -13.88 -5.56 7.50
CA LEU A 15 -13.72 -4.18 7.95
C LEU A 15 -15.03 -3.53 8.40
N ARG A 16 -16.18 -4.01 7.90
CA ARG A 16 -17.47 -3.57 8.45
C ARG A 16 -17.67 -4.08 9.87
N LEU A 17 -17.18 -5.29 10.15
CA LEU A 17 -17.27 -5.89 11.48
C LEU A 17 -16.22 -5.33 12.43
N ASP A 18 -15.03 -5.02 11.92
CA ASP A 18 -13.94 -4.47 12.71
C ASP A 18 -13.21 -3.37 11.91
N PRO A 19 -13.67 -2.11 12.05
CA PRO A 19 -13.05 -1.00 11.32
C PRO A 19 -11.60 -0.69 11.71
N LYS A 20 -11.09 -1.32 12.77
CA LYS A 20 -9.70 -1.15 13.23
C LYS A 20 -8.81 -2.32 12.82
N PHE A 21 -9.28 -3.19 11.95
CA PHE A 21 -8.53 -4.35 11.49
C PHE A 21 -7.48 -3.91 10.46
N VAL A 22 -6.29 -3.58 10.95
CA VAL A 22 -5.21 -2.99 10.15
C VAL A 22 -4.82 -3.88 8.97
N LEU A 23 -4.66 -5.20 9.21
CA LEU A 23 -4.30 -6.13 8.13
C LEU A 23 -5.34 -6.15 7.01
N GLY A 24 -6.60 -5.92 7.35
CA GLY A 24 -7.67 -5.83 6.35
C GLY A 24 -7.43 -4.70 5.37
N TYR A 25 -7.05 -3.53 5.87
CA TYR A 25 -6.72 -2.39 5.00
C TYR A 25 -5.48 -2.67 4.17
N LEU A 26 -4.43 -3.28 4.76
CA LEU A 26 -3.21 -3.63 4.04
C LEU A 26 -3.49 -4.57 2.87
N ILE A 27 -4.22 -5.65 3.13
CA ILE A 27 -4.48 -6.66 2.11
C ILE A 27 -5.41 -6.11 1.03
N ARG A 28 -6.42 -5.32 1.43
CA ARG A 28 -7.29 -4.67 0.46
C ARG A 28 -6.51 -3.69 -0.41
N GLY A 29 -5.58 -2.93 0.19
CA GLY A 29 -4.69 -2.04 -0.56
C GLY A 29 -3.84 -2.78 -1.57
N LEU A 30 -3.24 -3.91 -1.16
CA LEU A 30 -2.44 -4.74 -2.06
C LEU A 30 -3.28 -5.25 -3.23
N ALA A 31 -4.48 -5.74 -2.96
CA ALA A 31 -5.37 -6.23 -4.00
C ALA A 31 -5.77 -5.13 -4.98
N LEU A 32 -6.04 -3.93 -4.46
CA LEU A 32 -6.38 -2.78 -5.30
C LEU A 32 -5.20 -2.36 -6.19
N ASN A 33 -3.97 -2.40 -5.67
CA ASN A 33 -2.78 -2.14 -6.48
C ASN A 33 -2.66 -3.17 -7.62
N GLU A 34 -2.92 -4.44 -7.33
CA GLU A 34 -2.86 -5.48 -8.35
C GLU A 34 -3.92 -5.30 -9.44
N LEU A 35 -5.03 -4.64 -9.11
CA LEU A 35 -6.10 -4.33 -10.06
C LEU A 35 -5.92 -2.96 -10.71
N ASP A 36 -4.75 -2.34 -10.57
CA ASP A 36 -4.44 -1.02 -11.10
C ASP A 36 -5.33 0.10 -10.55
N GLN A 37 -5.92 -0.11 -9.38
CA GLN A 37 -6.73 0.89 -8.69
C GLN A 37 -5.89 1.57 -7.60
N HIS A 38 -4.86 2.31 -8.05
CA HIS A 38 -3.81 2.81 -7.16
C HIS A 38 -4.29 3.93 -6.23
N MET A 39 -5.21 4.80 -6.67
CA MET A 39 -5.76 5.85 -5.80
C MET A 39 -6.53 5.25 -4.63
N GLN A 40 -7.33 4.22 -4.91
CA GLN A 40 -8.07 3.52 -3.87
C GLN A 40 -7.14 2.75 -2.95
N ALA A 41 -6.05 2.20 -3.50
CA ALA A 41 -5.03 1.54 -2.69
C ALA A 41 -4.41 2.53 -1.70
N VAL A 42 -4.08 3.74 -2.15
CA VAL A 42 -3.55 4.79 -1.27
C VAL A 42 -4.50 5.05 -0.11
N GLU A 43 -5.81 5.16 -0.37
CA GLU A 43 -6.81 5.38 0.68
C GLU A 43 -6.81 4.27 1.73
N ASN A 44 -6.65 3.02 1.29
CA ASN A 44 -6.58 1.88 2.20
C ASN A 44 -5.30 1.89 3.02
N TYR A 45 -4.17 2.21 2.41
CA TYR A 45 -2.92 2.35 3.14
C TYR A 45 -2.97 3.52 4.12
N ASP A 46 -3.65 4.63 3.77
CA ASP A 46 -3.87 5.75 4.69
C ASP A 46 -4.59 5.28 5.95
N GLN A 47 -5.62 4.45 5.81
CA GLN A 47 -6.34 3.92 6.96
C GLN A 47 -5.43 3.03 7.81
N ALA A 48 -4.63 2.17 7.18
CA ALA A 48 -3.71 1.30 7.89
C ALA A 48 -2.66 2.09 8.67
N ILE A 49 -2.12 3.15 8.06
CA ILE A 49 -1.09 3.98 8.66
C ILE A 49 -1.61 4.74 9.89
N ASN A 50 -2.89 5.13 9.87
CA ASN A 50 -3.52 5.86 10.98
C ASN A 50 -3.88 4.97 12.16
N LEU A 51 -3.71 3.66 12.04
CA LEU A 51 -4.01 2.71 13.11
C LEU A 51 -2.72 2.13 13.68
N PRO A 52 -2.60 1.99 15.02
CA PRO A 52 -1.44 1.32 15.60
C PRO A 52 -1.53 -0.20 15.47
N PRO A 53 -0.41 -0.94 15.46
CA PRO A 53 0.96 -0.42 15.38
C PRO A 53 1.35 -0.01 13.96
N ASP A 54 2.46 0.74 13.83
CA ASP A 54 2.97 1.16 12.53
C ASP A 54 3.46 -0.05 11.73
N PHE A 55 2.82 -0.32 10.61
CA PHE A 55 3.24 -1.39 9.71
C PHE A 55 4.10 -0.84 8.58
N THR A 56 5.33 -1.32 8.51
CA THR A 56 6.29 -0.96 7.44
C THR A 56 5.67 -1.20 6.06
N HIS A 57 4.96 -2.32 5.89
CA HIS A 57 4.35 -2.69 4.61
C HIS A 57 3.32 -1.67 4.12
N ALA A 58 2.64 -0.97 5.03
CA ALA A 58 1.69 0.06 4.64
C ALA A 58 2.39 1.23 3.96
N PHE A 59 3.55 1.64 4.49
CA PHE A 59 4.35 2.70 3.88
C PHE A 59 4.94 2.27 2.55
N ILE A 60 5.45 1.04 2.46
CA ILE A 60 5.99 0.50 1.20
C ILE A 60 4.89 0.43 0.14
N GLY A 61 3.73 -0.11 0.49
CA GLY A 61 2.61 -0.21 -0.44
C GLY A 61 2.14 1.14 -0.94
N ARG A 62 2.04 2.12 -0.04
CA ARG A 62 1.63 3.47 -0.42
C ARG A 62 2.70 4.14 -1.29
N ALA A 63 3.99 3.93 -0.98
CA ALA A 63 5.07 4.46 -1.81
C ALA A 63 4.98 3.94 -3.24
N LEU A 64 4.75 2.64 -3.41
CA LEU A 64 4.62 2.04 -4.74
C LEU A 64 3.40 2.58 -5.48
N ALA A 65 2.27 2.74 -4.79
CA ALA A 65 1.06 3.29 -5.39
C ALA A 65 1.28 4.75 -5.82
N HIS A 66 1.90 5.57 -4.98
CA HIS A 66 2.23 6.95 -5.32
C HIS A 66 3.17 7.02 -6.53
N ALA A 67 4.15 6.12 -6.61
CA ALA A 67 5.09 6.09 -7.74
C ALA A 67 4.36 5.81 -9.06
N VAL A 68 3.42 4.86 -9.06
CA VAL A 68 2.61 4.57 -10.25
C VAL A 68 1.80 5.79 -10.66
N LEU A 69 1.29 6.54 -9.67
CA LEU A 69 0.48 7.74 -9.91
C LEU A 69 1.34 8.96 -10.28
N GLY A 70 2.66 8.83 -10.28
CA GLY A 70 3.56 9.95 -10.58
C GLY A 70 3.83 10.87 -9.41
N ASN A 71 3.40 10.51 -8.20
CA ASN A 71 3.58 11.30 -6.99
C ASN A 71 4.92 10.96 -6.34
N ASP A 72 6.02 11.36 -6.99
CA ASP A 72 7.37 10.92 -6.60
C ASP A 72 7.79 11.45 -5.22
N SER A 73 7.39 12.66 -4.87
CA SER A 73 7.71 13.24 -3.57
C SER A 73 7.05 12.44 -2.43
N GLU A 74 5.77 12.11 -2.58
CA GLU A 74 5.04 11.32 -1.59
C GLU A 74 5.61 9.91 -1.50
N ALA A 75 5.98 9.32 -2.65
CA ALA A 75 6.61 8.01 -2.68
C ALA A 75 7.92 8.00 -1.90
N GLN A 76 8.72 9.05 -2.04
CA GLN A 76 10.00 9.17 -1.33
C GLN A 76 9.79 9.34 0.17
N GLN A 77 8.81 10.14 0.58
CA GLN A 77 8.48 10.32 2.00
C GLN A 77 8.09 8.99 2.65
N ASP A 78 7.27 8.20 1.96
CA ASP A 78 6.86 6.89 2.47
C ASP A 78 8.02 5.92 2.52
N THR A 79 8.91 5.95 1.51
CA THR A 79 10.13 5.15 1.51
C THR A 79 11.00 5.48 2.71
N ASP A 80 11.22 6.77 2.97
CA ASP A 80 12.03 7.21 4.11
C ASP A 80 11.43 6.72 5.43
N ARG A 81 10.11 6.79 5.57
CA ARG A 81 9.45 6.32 6.78
C ARG A 81 9.58 4.81 6.93
N ALA A 82 9.41 4.06 5.84
CA ALA A 82 9.57 2.61 5.88
C ALA A 82 10.99 2.22 6.30
N VAL A 83 11.99 2.93 5.80
CA VAL A 83 13.39 2.69 6.16
C VAL A 83 13.63 2.98 7.63
N GLU A 84 13.06 4.05 8.18
CA GLU A 84 13.13 4.35 9.62
C GLU A 84 12.55 3.20 10.45
N LEU A 85 11.55 2.51 9.92
CA LEU A 85 10.92 1.37 10.59
C LEU A 85 11.64 0.04 10.34
N GLY A 86 12.76 0.06 9.61
CA GLY A 86 13.61 -1.10 9.42
C GLY A 86 13.59 -1.74 8.03
N ALA A 87 12.90 -1.16 7.07
CA ALA A 87 12.84 -1.70 5.72
C ALA A 87 14.16 -1.51 4.99
N ASN A 88 14.41 -2.36 4.00
CA ASN A 88 15.60 -2.30 3.15
C ASN A 88 15.38 -1.29 2.03
N ARG A 89 16.13 -0.18 2.06
CA ARG A 89 15.99 0.89 1.06
C ARG A 89 16.29 0.42 -0.35
N GLU A 90 17.30 -0.45 -0.51
CA GLU A 90 17.70 -0.92 -1.85
C GLU A 90 16.56 -1.69 -2.52
N GLN A 91 15.83 -2.51 -1.76
CA GLN A 91 14.71 -3.26 -2.31
C GLN A 91 13.57 -2.34 -2.72
N ILE A 92 13.28 -1.33 -1.91
CA ILE A 92 12.22 -0.36 -2.23
C ILE A 92 12.62 0.45 -3.46
N ASP A 93 13.86 0.94 -3.51
CA ASP A 93 14.33 1.73 -4.62
C ASP A 93 14.33 0.93 -5.93
N ALA A 94 14.66 -0.37 -5.88
CA ALA A 94 14.58 -1.24 -7.05
C ALA A 94 13.15 -1.34 -7.59
N GLY A 95 12.17 -1.50 -6.69
CA GLY A 95 10.76 -1.53 -7.08
C GLY A 95 10.27 -0.21 -7.67
N LEU A 96 10.70 0.90 -7.07
CA LEU A 96 10.36 2.23 -7.56
C LEU A 96 10.97 2.50 -8.93
N ALA A 97 12.21 2.04 -9.16
CA ALA A 97 12.88 2.19 -10.44
C ALA A 97 12.15 1.47 -11.56
N GLU A 98 11.67 0.24 -11.30
CA GLU A 98 10.89 -0.51 -12.28
C GLU A 98 9.61 0.25 -12.67
N ILE A 99 8.92 0.82 -11.70
CA ILE A 99 7.70 1.60 -11.93
C ILE A 99 8.03 2.83 -12.77
N THR A 100 9.09 3.54 -12.42
CA THR A 100 9.51 4.75 -13.13
C THR A 100 9.86 4.44 -14.60
N GLU A 101 10.52 3.32 -14.86
CA GLU A 101 10.87 2.90 -16.21
C GLU A 101 9.64 2.61 -17.07
N GLN A 102 8.54 2.18 -16.45
CA GLN A 102 7.31 1.83 -17.14
C GLN A 102 6.35 3.00 -17.36
N ARG A 103 6.61 4.14 -16.71
CA ARG A 103 5.76 5.32 -16.86
C ARG A 103 5.97 6.05 -18.18
#